data_35d568c4a9ce701d2bc6a6901caf10aa
#
_entry.id   35d568c4a9ce701d2bc6a6901caf10aa
#
_cell.length_a   1.000
_cell.length_b   1.000
_cell.length_c   1.000
_cell.angle_alpha   90.00
_cell.angle_beta   90.00
_cell.angle_gamma   90.00
#
_symmetry.space_group_name_H-M   'P 1'
#
loop_
_entity.id
_entity.type
_entity.pdbx_description
1 polymer ?
#
loop_
_entity_poly.entity_id
_entity_poly.type
_entity_poly.pdbx_seq_one_letter_code
_entity_poly.pdbx_strand_id
1 'polypeptide(L)'
;LPHVTEFLEALRQSSKQVILVTNAHRASLDLKMGETCLSPFFDQIISSHDYGSPKETQAFWTQLYQQQAFDNERTLLVDDSLAVLKSARLYGIKYLISISKPDSQLAKREINDFPAIEDFRSLMP
;
A
#
# COMPACT_ATOMS: atom_id res chain seq x y z
N LEU A 1 -11.06 -4.46 -3.92
CA LEU A 1 -10.71 -5.87 -4.15
C LEU A 1 -11.49 -6.81 -3.25
N PRO A 2 -11.75 -8.02 -3.72
CA PRO A 2 -12.42 -9.03 -2.89
C PRO A 2 -11.61 -9.34 -1.62
N HIS A 3 -12.32 -9.54 -0.53
CA HIS A 3 -11.78 -9.98 0.76
C HIS A 3 -10.84 -8.99 1.43
N VAL A 4 -10.87 -7.70 1.03
CA VAL A 4 -10.02 -6.68 1.66
C VAL A 4 -10.37 -6.50 3.14
N THR A 5 -11.65 -6.50 3.48
CA THR A 5 -12.10 -6.31 4.86
C THR A 5 -11.66 -7.47 5.75
N GLU A 6 -11.78 -8.70 5.27
CA GLU A 6 -11.33 -9.89 6.01
C GLU A 6 -9.82 -9.88 6.21
N PHE A 7 -9.07 -9.46 5.19
CA PHE A 7 -7.62 -9.35 5.27
C PHE A 7 -7.22 -8.29 6.31
N LEU A 8 -7.83 -7.12 6.28
CA LEU A 8 -7.55 -6.05 7.23
C LEU A 8 -7.92 -6.45 8.66
N GLU A 9 -9.03 -7.17 8.85
CA GLU A 9 -9.41 -7.67 10.17
C GLU A 9 -8.37 -8.64 10.70
N ALA A 10 -7.87 -9.55 9.86
CA ALA A 10 -6.82 -10.49 10.26
C ALA A 10 -5.53 -9.76 10.66
N LEU A 11 -5.14 -8.73 9.91
CA LEU A 11 -3.98 -7.91 10.25
C LEU A 11 -4.17 -7.17 11.56
N ARG A 12 -5.36 -6.66 11.81
CA ARG A 12 -5.68 -5.93 13.05
C ARG A 12 -5.50 -6.82 14.27
N GLN A 13 -5.82 -8.11 14.14
CA GLN A 13 -5.65 -9.09 15.23
C GLN A 13 -4.22 -9.58 15.37
N SER A 14 -3.35 -9.27 14.41
CA SER A 14 -1.93 -9.59 14.48
C SER A 14 -1.18 -8.46 15.18
N SER A 15 0.11 -8.68 15.45
CA SER A 15 1.00 -7.65 16.01
C SER A 15 1.55 -6.70 14.95
N LYS A 16 1.15 -6.84 13.69
CA LYS A 16 1.68 -6.04 12.59
C LYS A 16 1.09 -4.64 12.57
N GLN A 17 1.92 -3.66 12.26
CA GLN A 17 1.48 -2.30 12.02
C GLN A 17 0.96 -2.19 10.58
N VAL A 18 -0.20 -1.55 10.41
CA VAL A 18 -0.85 -1.42 9.11
C VAL A 18 -0.99 0.07 8.79
N ILE A 19 -0.37 0.50 7.70
CA ILE A 19 -0.35 1.89 7.27
C ILE A 19 -0.94 1.97 5.86
N LEU A 20 -1.92 2.84 5.68
CA LEU A 20 -2.42 3.18 4.35
C LEU A 20 -1.61 4.37 3.81
N VAL A 21 -1.00 4.20 2.64
CA VAL A 21 -0.30 5.28 1.93
C VAL A 21 -0.95 5.49 0.57
N THR A 22 -1.20 6.73 0.21
CA THR A 22 -1.91 7.06 -1.03
C THR A 22 -1.42 8.37 -1.63
N ASN A 23 -1.51 8.47 -2.97
CA ASN A 23 -1.29 9.73 -3.66
C ASN A 23 -2.55 10.61 -3.70
N ALA A 24 -3.68 10.14 -3.22
CA ALA A 24 -4.91 10.93 -3.18
C ALA A 24 -4.77 12.14 -2.26
N HIS A 25 -5.36 13.27 -2.66
CA HIS A 25 -5.40 14.45 -1.83
C HIS A 25 -6.13 14.16 -0.53
N ARG A 26 -5.73 14.79 0.56
CA ARG A 26 -6.30 14.54 1.90
C ARG A 26 -7.83 14.65 1.93
N ALA A 27 -8.39 15.65 1.24
CA ALA A 27 -9.84 15.84 1.22
C ALA A 27 -10.58 14.66 0.56
N SER A 28 -10.04 14.15 -0.57
CA SER A 28 -10.61 12.98 -1.25
C SER A 28 -10.45 11.72 -0.41
N LEU A 29 -9.32 11.58 0.25
CA LEU A 29 -9.03 10.46 1.13
C LEU A 29 -10.00 10.41 2.32
N ASP A 30 -10.21 11.53 2.98
CA ASP A 30 -11.10 11.62 4.13
C ASP A 30 -12.54 11.27 3.75
N LEU A 31 -13.00 11.75 2.59
CA LEU A 31 -14.33 11.41 2.09
C LEU A 31 -14.46 9.90 1.83
N LYS A 32 -13.47 9.32 1.17
CA LYS A 32 -13.46 7.90 0.84
C LYS A 32 -13.41 7.03 2.09
N MET A 33 -12.62 7.40 3.08
CA MET A 33 -12.55 6.69 4.35
C MET A 33 -13.87 6.75 5.11
N GLY A 34 -14.56 7.88 5.06
CA GLY A 34 -15.88 8.02 5.65
C GLY A 34 -16.91 7.10 4.99
N GLU A 35 -16.85 6.95 3.66
CA GLU A 35 -17.77 6.10 2.91
C GLU A 35 -17.50 4.61 3.12
N THR A 36 -16.24 4.20 3.20
CA THR A 36 -15.87 2.78 3.27
C THR A 36 -15.80 2.24 4.68
N CYS A 37 -15.76 3.09 5.69
CA CYS A 37 -15.63 2.71 7.10
C CYS A 37 -14.39 1.84 7.38
N LEU A 38 -13.31 2.02 6.61
CA LEU A 38 -12.09 1.23 6.74
C LEU A 38 -11.04 1.86 7.66
N SER A 39 -11.21 3.14 8.05
CA SER A 39 -10.19 3.83 8.84
C SER A 39 -9.79 3.10 10.13
N PRO A 40 -10.69 2.41 10.88
CA PRO A 40 -10.27 1.73 12.10
C PRO A 40 -9.27 0.60 11.90
N PHE A 41 -9.12 0.11 10.66
CA PHE A 41 -8.18 -0.98 10.37
C PHE A 41 -6.74 -0.52 10.20
N PHE A 42 -6.50 0.79 10.12
CA PHE A 42 -5.17 1.34 9.87
C PHE A 42 -4.62 2.03 11.11
N ASP A 43 -3.37 1.77 11.42
CA ASP A 43 -2.65 2.48 12.50
C ASP A 43 -2.33 3.91 12.09
N GLN A 44 -2.07 4.13 10.79
CA GLN A 44 -1.82 5.44 10.21
C GLN A 44 -2.45 5.50 8.82
N ILE A 45 -2.91 6.68 8.42
CA ILE A 45 -3.41 6.96 7.08
C ILE A 45 -2.65 8.18 6.57
N ILE A 46 -1.84 7.99 5.53
CA ILE A 46 -0.89 8.98 5.05
C ILE A 46 -1.16 9.29 3.58
N SER A 47 -1.39 10.57 3.28
CA SER A 47 -1.42 11.07 1.91
C SER A 47 -0.01 11.55 1.54
N SER A 48 0.42 11.27 0.30
CA SER A 48 1.69 11.79 -0.19
C SER A 48 1.72 13.32 -0.22
N HIS A 49 0.56 13.96 -0.28
CA HIS A 49 0.46 15.41 -0.18
C HIS A 49 0.91 15.94 1.19
N ASP A 50 0.84 15.13 2.24
CA ASP A 50 1.34 15.50 3.57
C ASP A 50 2.85 15.73 3.54
N TYR A 51 3.55 15.06 2.62
CA TYR A 51 5.01 15.15 2.47
C TYR A 51 5.43 16.00 1.27
N GLY A 52 4.50 16.40 0.42
CA GLY A 52 4.80 17.15 -0.79
C GLY A 52 5.55 16.34 -1.85
N SER A 53 5.51 15.01 -1.78
CA SER A 53 6.24 14.12 -2.70
C SER A 53 5.41 12.88 -2.97
N PRO A 54 5.16 12.54 -4.24
CA PRO A 54 4.35 11.34 -4.56
C PRO A 54 5.10 10.06 -4.26
N LYS A 55 4.35 8.96 -4.13
CA LYS A 55 4.90 7.64 -3.78
C LYS A 55 5.91 7.12 -4.81
N GLU A 56 5.92 7.65 -6.02
CA GLU A 56 6.86 7.29 -7.07
C GLU A 56 8.26 7.84 -6.82
N THR A 57 8.45 8.70 -5.84
CA THR A 57 9.73 9.37 -5.56
C THR A 57 10.40 8.82 -4.32
N GLN A 58 11.72 8.84 -4.30
CA GLN A 58 12.50 8.44 -3.13
C GLN A 58 12.24 9.36 -1.93
N ALA A 59 11.96 10.64 -2.18
CA ALA A 59 11.67 11.60 -1.13
C ALA A 59 10.46 11.18 -0.28
N PHE A 60 9.44 10.58 -0.90
CA PHE A 60 8.29 10.08 -0.15
C PHE A 60 8.72 9.01 0.87
N TRP A 61 9.48 8.02 0.42
CA TRP A 61 9.88 6.88 1.29
C TRP A 61 10.83 7.34 2.39
N THR A 62 11.71 8.28 2.09
CA THR A 62 12.62 8.88 3.08
C THR A 62 11.82 9.57 4.18
N GLN A 63 10.82 10.36 3.81
CA GLN A 63 10.00 11.06 4.80
C GLN A 63 9.11 10.11 5.59
N LEU A 64 8.56 9.09 4.93
CA LEU A 64 7.79 8.07 5.63
C LEU A 64 8.64 7.38 6.69
N TYR A 65 9.87 7.01 6.35
CA TYR A 65 10.80 6.39 7.29
C TYR A 65 11.10 7.30 8.49
N GLN A 66 11.27 8.59 8.24
CA GLN A 66 11.52 9.55 9.32
C GLN A 66 10.34 9.68 10.27
N GLN A 67 9.11 9.53 9.76
CA GLN A 67 7.89 9.64 10.57
C GLN A 67 7.51 8.33 11.22
N GLN A 68 7.75 7.20 10.56
CA GLN A 68 7.24 5.88 10.95
C GLN A 68 8.34 4.82 10.83
N ALA A 69 9.50 5.05 11.29
CA ALA A 69 10.71 4.20 11.27
C ALA A 69 10.43 2.69 11.06
N PHE A 70 10.12 2.29 9.84
CA PHE A 70 9.84 0.90 9.48
C PHE A 70 11.13 0.15 9.14
N ASP A 71 11.10 -1.19 9.31
CA ASP A 71 12.22 -2.04 8.95
C ASP A 71 12.04 -2.55 7.51
N ASN A 72 12.94 -2.14 6.61
CA ASN A 72 12.88 -2.52 5.19
C ASN A 72 12.85 -4.04 4.98
N GLU A 73 13.52 -4.80 5.85
CA GLU A 73 13.59 -6.26 5.75
C GLU A 73 12.30 -6.95 6.21
N ARG A 74 11.43 -6.24 6.91
CA ARG A 74 10.21 -6.77 7.52
C ARG A 74 8.97 -6.02 7.09
N THR A 75 9.04 -5.29 6.00
CA THR A 75 7.95 -4.46 5.48
C THR A 75 7.45 -5.02 4.17
N LEU A 76 6.13 -5.09 4.04
CA LEU A 76 5.43 -5.45 2.81
C LEU A 76 4.68 -4.23 2.29
N LEU A 77 4.89 -3.88 1.03
CA LEU A 77 4.07 -2.91 0.31
C LEU A 77 3.18 -3.64 -0.68
N VAL A 78 1.89 -3.33 -0.64
CA VAL A 78 0.90 -3.80 -1.61
C VAL A 78 0.38 -2.58 -2.36
N ASP A 79 0.56 -2.54 -3.66
CA ASP A 79 0.16 -1.38 -4.47
C ASP A 79 -0.21 -1.84 -5.89
N ASP A 80 -1.04 -1.07 -6.58
CA ASP A 80 -1.45 -1.36 -7.95
C ASP A 80 -0.59 -0.63 -9.00
N SER A 81 0.30 0.24 -8.58
CA SER A 81 1.15 1.03 -9.47
C SER A 81 2.55 0.42 -9.57
N LEU A 82 2.94 0.04 -10.78
CA LEU A 82 4.27 -0.47 -11.05
C LEU A 82 5.35 0.55 -10.70
N ALA A 83 5.11 1.83 -11.01
CA ALA A 83 6.04 2.91 -10.72
C ALA A 83 6.28 3.07 -9.21
N VAL A 84 5.22 2.93 -8.40
CA VAL A 84 5.32 2.99 -6.94
C VAL A 84 6.11 1.79 -6.41
N LEU A 85 5.82 0.60 -6.91
CA LEU A 85 6.54 -0.61 -6.48
C LEU A 85 8.02 -0.54 -6.83
N LYS A 86 8.36 -0.04 -8.00
CA LYS A 86 9.76 0.15 -8.40
C LYS A 86 10.47 1.17 -7.50
N SER A 87 9.80 2.25 -7.17
CA SER A 87 10.35 3.27 -6.26
C SER A 87 10.61 2.69 -4.87
N ALA A 88 9.65 1.93 -4.34
CA ALA A 88 9.80 1.29 -3.04
C ALA A 88 10.93 0.25 -3.05
N ARG A 89 11.07 -0.51 -4.12
CA ARG A 89 12.16 -1.47 -4.28
C ARG A 89 13.52 -0.77 -4.29
N LEU A 90 13.62 0.33 -5.00
CA LEU A 90 14.85 1.11 -5.04
C LEU A 90 15.21 1.66 -3.66
N TYR A 91 14.21 2.04 -2.87
CA TYR A 91 14.43 2.48 -1.49
C TYR A 91 14.92 1.34 -0.59
N GLY A 92 14.58 0.10 -0.89
CA GLY A 92 15.03 -1.07 -0.16
C GLY A 92 13.95 -1.87 0.55
N ILE A 93 12.67 -1.59 0.31
CA ILE A 93 11.58 -2.38 0.88
C ILE A 93 11.63 -3.79 0.27
N LYS A 94 11.73 -4.80 1.12
CA LYS A 94 12.02 -6.17 0.71
C LYS A 94 10.82 -6.86 0.07
N TYR A 95 9.63 -6.70 0.61
CA TYR A 95 8.46 -7.43 0.15
C TYR A 95 7.52 -6.51 -0.61
N LEU A 96 7.28 -6.82 -1.88
CA LEU A 96 6.50 -5.98 -2.79
C LEU A 96 5.52 -6.87 -3.54
N ILE A 97 4.23 -6.53 -3.46
CA ILE A 97 3.18 -7.29 -4.13
C ILE A 97 2.31 -6.33 -4.92
N SER A 98 2.08 -6.68 -6.17
CA SER A 98 1.18 -5.94 -7.04
C SER A 98 -0.24 -6.45 -6.90
N ILE A 99 -1.20 -5.52 -6.87
CA ILE A 99 -2.62 -5.86 -6.97
C ILE A 99 -3.03 -5.69 -8.42
N SER A 100 -3.59 -6.74 -9.03
CA SER A 100 -4.10 -6.61 -10.38
C SER A 100 -5.63 -6.52 -10.37
N LYS A 101 -6.15 -5.61 -11.19
CA LYS A 101 -7.58 -5.49 -11.40
C LYS A 101 -7.98 -6.48 -12.49
N PRO A 102 -9.09 -7.24 -12.32
CA PRO A 102 -9.45 -8.28 -13.27
C PRO A 102 -9.64 -7.80 -14.71
N ASP A 103 -10.03 -6.54 -14.91
CA ASP A 103 -10.26 -5.95 -16.23
C ASP A 103 -9.03 -5.30 -16.85
N SER A 104 -7.87 -5.33 -16.19
CA SER A 104 -6.67 -4.63 -16.64
C SER A 104 -5.67 -5.61 -17.27
N GLN A 105 -5.86 -5.91 -18.55
CA GLN A 105 -4.96 -6.81 -19.29
C GLN A 105 -3.54 -6.22 -19.44
N LEU A 106 -3.44 -4.91 -19.64
CA LEU A 106 -2.14 -4.26 -19.81
C LEU A 106 -1.34 -4.28 -18.51
N ALA A 107 -1.99 -4.06 -17.38
CA ALA A 107 -1.33 -4.08 -16.08
C ALA A 107 -0.74 -5.45 -15.79
N LYS A 108 -1.40 -6.53 -16.16
CA LYS A 108 -0.90 -7.88 -15.97
C LYS A 108 0.41 -8.13 -16.70
N ARG A 109 0.60 -7.50 -17.87
CA ARG A 109 1.84 -7.64 -18.64
C ARG A 109 3.00 -6.85 -18.04
N GLU A 110 2.70 -5.69 -17.45
CA GLU A 110 3.71 -4.78 -16.93
C GLU A 110 4.25 -5.19 -15.56
N ILE A 111 3.50 -5.99 -14.81
CA ILE A 111 3.83 -6.35 -13.43
C ILE A 111 4.53 -7.69 -13.29
N ASN A 112 5.16 -8.19 -14.37
CA ASN A 112 5.90 -9.46 -14.34
C ASN A 112 7.09 -9.45 -13.37
N ASP A 113 7.59 -8.27 -13.01
CA ASP A 113 8.73 -8.12 -12.08
C ASP A 113 8.35 -8.31 -10.61
N PHE A 114 7.05 -8.36 -10.31
CA PHE A 114 6.56 -8.43 -8.93
C PHE A 114 5.52 -9.53 -8.80
N PRO A 115 5.50 -10.28 -7.68
CA PRO A 115 4.38 -11.15 -7.39
C PRO A 115 3.07 -10.36 -7.44
N ALA A 116 2.05 -10.94 -8.02
CA ALA A 116 0.76 -10.27 -8.19
C ALA A 116 -0.35 -11.08 -7.55
N ILE A 117 -1.33 -10.39 -6.98
CA ILE A 117 -2.55 -11.01 -6.44
C ILE A 117 -3.77 -10.33 -7.04
N GLU A 118 -4.85 -11.08 -7.18
CA GLU A 118 -6.16 -10.57 -7.59
C GLU A 118 -7.13 -10.51 -6.41
N ASP A 119 -6.75 -11.10 -5.28
CA ASP A 119 -7.62 -11.29 -4.13
C ASP A 119 -6.76 -11.33 -2.86
N PHE A 120 -7.19 -10.62 -1.83
CA PHE A 120 -6.46 -10.56 -0.57
C PHE A 120 -6.42 -11.86 0.22
N ARG A 121 -7.23 -12.86 -0.13
CA ARG A 121 -7.14 -14.17 0.51
C ARG A 121 -5.76 -14.80 0.38
N SER A 122 -5.06 -14.50 -0.72
CA SER A 122 -3.68 -15.00 -0.94
C SER A 122 -2.68 -14.51 0.09
N LEU A 123 -3.01 -13.43 0.81
CA LEU A 123 -2.13 -12.81 1.81
C LEU A 123 -2.59 -13.06 3.25
N MET A 124 -3.64 -13.83 3.46
CA MET A 124 -4.15 -14.08 4.82
C MET A 124 -3.06 -14.71 5.67
N PRO A 125 -2.86 -14.16 6.89
CA PRO A 125 -1.84 -14.68 7.81
C PRO A 125 -2.14 -16.10 8.27
#